data_cc7fe54cb0094182869b25ee21021314
#
_entry.id   cc7fe54cb0094182869b25ee21021314
#
_cell.length_a   1.000
_cell.length_b   1.000
_cell.length_c   1.000
_cell.angle_alpha   90.00
_cell.angle_beta   90.00
_cell.angle_gamma   90.00
#
_symmetry.space_group_name_H-M   'P 1'
#
loop_
_entity.id
_entity.type
_entity.pdbx_description
1 polymer ?
#
loop_
_entity_poly.entity_id
_entity_poly.type
_entity_poly.pdbx_seq_one_letter_code
_entity_poly.pdbx_strand_id
1 'polypeptide(L)' 'MNEAYVELRVKDGIGTIEFFHPQSNSLPGLILSQLAETITEAGNNEAIVAILLRS' A
#
# COMPACT_ATOMS: atom_id res chain seq x y z
N MET A 1 17.23 -10.42 2.59
CA MET A 1 17.58 -9.07 2.16
C MET A 1 16.34 -8.19 2.13
N ASN A 2 16.47 -6.99 2.66
CA ASN A 2 15.30 -6.11 2.78
C ASN A 2 15.12 -5.28 1.52
N GLU A 3 14.02 -5.49 0.85
CA GLU A 3 13.69 -4.73 -0.33
C GLU A 3 12.43 -3.92 -0.10
N ALA A 4 12.36 -2.75 -0.75
CA ALA A 4 11.18 -1.93 -0.69
C ALA A 4 10.02 -2.64 -1.38
N TYR A 5 8.83 -2.53 -0.80
CA TYR A 5 7.64 -3.11 -1.41
C TYR A 5 6.37 -2.38 -0.99
N VAL A 6 5.33 -2.56 -1.79
CA VAL A 6 3.99 -2.14 -1.47
C VAL A 6 3.07 -3.32 -1.77
N GLU A 7 2.25 -3.69 -0.82
CA GLU A 7 1.39 -4.86 -0.95
C GLU A 7 -0.03 -4.53 -0.53
N LEU A 8 -1.00 -4.99 -1.30
CA LEU A 8 -2.41 -4.83 -0.99
C LEU A 8 -3.01 -6.19 -0.66
N ARG A 9 -3.70 -6.26 0.48
CA ARG A 9 -4.45 -7.44 0.88
C ARG A 9 -5.89 -7.05 1.15
N VAL A 10 -6.80 -7.85 0.66
CA VAL A 10 -8.23 -7.61 0.85
C VAL A 10 -8.83 -8.72 1.66
N LYS A 11 -9.51 -8.36 2.74
CA LYS A 11 -10.20 -9.33 3.57
C LYS A 11 -11.42 -8.66 4.20
N ASP A 12 -12.56 -9.29 4.07
CA ASP A 12 -13.81 -8.82 4.69
C ASP A 12 -14.15 -7.38 4.34
N GLY A 13 -13.86 -6.97 3.10
CA GLY A 13 -14.15 -5.62 2.66
C GLY A 13 -13.10 -4.59 3.07
N ILE A 14 -12.04 -5.02 3.75
CA ILE A 14 -10.98 -4.11 4.18
C ILE A 14 -9.74 -4.35 3.32
N GLY A 15 -9.28 -3.28 2.67
CA GLY A 15 -8.03 -3.30 1.92
C GLY A 15 -6.91 -2.80 2.81
N THR A 16 -5.98 -3.68 3.15
CA THR A 16 -4.81 -3.30 3.94
C THR A 16 -3.64 -3.12 3.02
N ILE A 17 -3.07 -1.92 3.00
CA ILE A 17 -1.90 -1.61 2.20
C ILE A 17 -0.69 -1.57 3.13
N GLU A 18 0.22 -2.50 2.92
CA GLU A 18 1.45 -2.57 3.69
C GLU A 18 2.60 -2.12 2.80
N PHE A 19 3.43 -1.25 3.31
CA PHE A 19 4.58 -0.78 2.57
C PHE A 19 5.82 -0.82 3.45
N PHE A 20 6.97 -0.97 2.83
CA PHE A 20 8.22 -1.09 3.55
C PHE A 20 9.35 -0.47 2.73
N HIS A 21 10.21 0.24 3.41
CA HIS A 21 11.44 0.74 2.81
C HIS A 21 12.57 0.52 3.81
N PRO A 22 13.68 -0.10 3.39
CA PRO A 22 14.76 -0.42 4.32
C PRO A 22 15.42 0.80 4.95
N GLN A 23 15.34 1.94 4.28
CA GLN A 23 15.84 3.19 4.85
C GLN A 23 14.64 3.98 5.35
N SER A 24 14.28 3.73 6.57
CA SER A 24 13.02 4.20 7.13
C SER A 24 12.86 5.72 7.18
N ASN A 25 13.92 6.46 6.93
CA ASN A 25 13.87 7.91 7.03
C ASN A 25 13.44 8.61 5.76
N SER A 26 13.24 7.87 4.68
CA SER A 26 12.84 8.49 3.44
C SER A 26 11.98 7.54 2.62
N LEU A 27 11.01 8.11 1.94
CA LEU A 27 10.18 7.38 0.99
C LEU A 27 10.54 7.89 -0.38
N PRO A 28 11.30 7.13 -1.17
CA PRO A 28 11.64 7.57 -2.52
C PRO A 28 10.40 7.71 -3.38
N GLY A 29 10.51 8.53 -4.41
CA GLY A 29 9.39 8.79 -5.28
C GLY A 29 8.75 7.54 -5.85
N LEU A 30 9.54 6.49 -6.07
CA LEU A 30 9.02 5.23 -6.57
C LEU A 30 8.01 4.61 -5.61
N ILE A 31 8.34 4.58 -4.32
CA ILE A 31 7.43 4.01 -3.32
C ILE A 31 6.18 4.87 -3.19
N LEU A 32 6.34 6.18 -3.22
CA LEU A 32 5.19 7.08 -3.14
C LEU A 32 4.27 6.89 -4.35
N SER A 33 4.85 6.72 -5.53
CA SER A 33 4.05 6.46 -6.74
C SER A 33 3.30 5.15 -6.63
N GLN A 34 3.97 4.10 -6.17
CA GLN A 34 3.33 2.79 -6.00
C GLN A 34 2.22 2.84 -4.96
N LEU A 35 2.43 3.58 -3.89
CA LEU A 35 1.40 3.76 -2.88
C LEU A 35 0.17 4.46 -3.47
N ALA A 36 0.40 5.53 -4.21
CA ALA A 36 -0.70 6.27 -4.83
C ALA A 36 -1.48 5.40 -5.79
N GLU A 37 -0.79 4.61 -6.62
CA GLU A 37 -1.45 3.69 -7.54
C GLU A 37 -2.24 2.64 -6.81
N THR A 38 -1.67 2.07 -5.75
CA THR A 38 -2.34 1.03 -4.98
C THR A 38 -3.59 1.57 -4.29
N ILE A 39 -3.51 2.78 -3.75
CA ILE A 39 -4.67 3.42 -3.13
C ILE A 39 -5.76 3.67 -4.16
N THR A 40 -5.37 4.12 -5.34
CA THR A 40 -6.32 4.37 -6.42
C THR A 40 -7.00 3.08 -6.85
N GLU A 41 -6.24 2.00 -7.00
CA GLU A 41 -6.81 0.70 -7.37
C GLU A 41 -7.76 0.20 -6.29
N ALA A 42 -7.37 0.34 -5.03
CA ALA A 42 -8.21 -0.08 -3.93
C ALA A 42 -9.51 0.73 -3.90
N GLY A 43 -9.43 2.03 -4.18
CA GLY A 43 -10.61 2.87 -4.21
C GLY A 43 -11.58 2.52 -5.34
N ASN A 44 -11.08 1.88 -6.40
CA ASN A 44 -11.92 1.45 -7.51
C ASN A 44 -12.45 0.04 -7.36
N ASN A 45 -12.08 -0.64 -6.29
CA ASN A 45 -12.50 -2.02 -6.06
C ASN A 45 -13.77 -2.02 -5.20
N GLU A 46 -14.86 -2.48 -5.79
CA GLU A 46 -16.16 -2.48 -5.10
C GLU A 46 -16.20 -3.40 -3.90
N ALA A 47 -15.29 -4.35 -3.82
CA ALA A 47 -15.20 -5.26 -2.68
C ALA A 47 -14.55 -4.61 -1.46
N ILE A 48 -13.94 -3.45 -1.64
CA ILE A 48 -13.24 -2.75 -0.56
C ILE A 48 -14.09 -1.58 -0.07
N VAL A 49 -14.44 -1.60 1.21
CA VAL A 49 -15.23 -0.52 1.82
C VAL A 49 -14.40 0.33 2.78
N ALA A 50 -13.19 -0.12 3.12
CA ALA A 50 -12.29 0.64 3.98
C ALA A 50 -10.85 0.31 3.61
N ILE A 51 -9.96 1.27 3.79
CA ILE A 51 -8.55 1.10 3.48
C ILE A 51 -7.73 1.40 4.73
N LEU A 52 -6.81 0.49 5.04
CA LEU A 52 -5.86 0.63 6.13
C LEU A 52 -4.45 0.73 5.57
N LEU A 53 -3.68 1.68 6.08
CA LEU A 53 -2.27 1.80 5.74
C LEU A 53 -1.43 1.35 6.93
N ARG A 54 -0.42 0.56 6.66
CA ARG A 54 0.54 0.17 7.70
C ARG A 54 1.94 0.03 7.12
N SER A 55 2.91 0.27 7.94
CA SER A 55 4.32 0.14 7.55
C SER A 55 5.07 -0.83 8.44
#